data_a90bb81af1a29e079065a84338ecd14f
#
_entry.id   a90bb81af1a29e079065a84338ecd14f
#
_cell.length_a   1.000
_cell.length_b   1.000
_cell.length_c   1.000
_cell.angle_alpha   90.00
_cell.angle_beta   90.00
_cell.angle_gamma   90.00
#
_symmetry.space_group_name_H-M   'P 1'
#
loop_
_entity.id
_entity.type
_entity.pdbx_description
1 polymer ?
#
loop_
_entity_poly.entity_id
_entity_poly.type
_entity_poly.pdbx_seq_one_letter_code
_entity_poly.pdbx_strand_id
1 'polypeptide(L)'
;MKIRIVGGPGSGKSYLAKKLAAKYSVPLLDLDEIKWASKDSYTVNRPPEEKISLFREFFDNNESWVIEGASANSWNWVSFQEADYVVVLKQPLWREYSRVLKRSLKRRLGLVDERKENISRILGLYRWAKEFRNMRLPEIIADMDKQGIDYKVCSSSKDVWEHLP
;
A
#
# COMPACT_ATOMS: atom_id res chain seq x y z
N MET A 1 13.26 -11.88 -6.18
CA MET A 1 12.15 -11.88 -5.20
C MET A 1 11.23 -10.69 -5.45
N LYS A 2 9.96 -10.95 -5.72
CA LYS A 2 8.94 -9.94 -6.04
C LYS A 2 7.83 -10.02 -4.99
N ILE A 3 7.61 -8.96 -4.22
CA ILE A 3 6.63 -8.93 -3.12
C ILE A 3 5.62 -7.82 -3.35
N ARG A 4 4.33 -8.16 -3.44
CA ARG A 4 3.22 -7.21 -3.53
C ARG A 4 2.50 -7.13 -2.18
N ILE A 5 2.39 -5.91 -1.62
CA ILE A 5 1.70 -5.67 -0.35
C ILE A 5 0.51 -4.77 -0.59
N VAL A 6 -0.69 -5.25 -0.28
CA VAL A 6 -1.94 -4.50 -0.38
C VAL A 6 -2.60 -4.35 0.99
N GLY A 7 -3.20 -3.20 1.24
CA GLY A 7 -3.88 -2.91 2.50
C GLY A 7 -4.36 -1.47 2.60
N GLY A 8 -5.30 -1.23 3.50
CA GLY A 8 -5.90 0.08 3.73
C GLY A 8 -5.00 1.09 4.44
N PRO A 9 -5.49 2.33 4.63
CA PRO A 9 -4.81 3.33 5.44
C PRO A 9 -4.61 2.83 6.87
N GLY A 10 -3.42 3.02 7.44
CA GLY A 10 -3.12 2.57 8.80
C GLY A 10 -2.85 1.08 8.96
N SER A 11 -2.96 0.26 7.91
CA SER A 11 -2.66 -1.19 7.98
C SER A 11 -1.20 -1.49 8.34
N GLY A 12 -0.27 -0.57 8.10
CA GLY A 12 1.16 -0.74 8.35
C GLY A 12 1.94 -1.27 7.15
N LYS A 13 1.34 -1.30 5.96
CA LYS A 13 1.97 -1.77 4.73
C LYS A 13 3.29 -1.06 4.41
N SER A 14 3.35 0.28 4.51
CA SER A 14 4.58 1.03 4.21
C SER A 14 5.72 0.75 5.19
N TYR A 15 5.40 0.52 6.47
CA TYR A 15 6.40 0.10 7.46
C TYR A 15 6.94 -1.31 7.14
N LEU A 16 6.03 -2.24 6.82
CA LEU A 16 6.39 -3.60 6.43
C LEU A 16 7.22 -3.61 5.15
N ALA A 17 6.78 -2.87 4.13
CA ALA A 17 7.46 -2.78 2.84
C ALA A 17 8.91 -2.28 2.97
N LYS A 18 9.13 -1.23 3.76
CA LYS A 18 10.48 -0.72 4.05
C LYS A 18 11.36 -1.78 4.72
N LYS A 19 10.82 -2.56 5.66
CA LYS A 19 11.58 -3.63 6.33
C LYS A 19 11.90 -4.78 5.39
N LEU A 20 10.96 -5.17 4.53
CA LEU A 20 11.17 -6.24 3.55
C LEU A 20 12.17 -5.81 2.48
N ALA A 21 12.04 -4.61 1.94
CA ALA A 21 12.97 -4.06 0.98
C ALA A 21 14.41 -4.02 1.54
N ALA A 22 14.57 -3.61 2.80
CA ALA A 22 15.86 -3.61 3.47
C ALA A 22 16.39 -5.03 3.74
N LYS A 23 15.53 -5.97 4.17
CA LYS A 23 15.94 -7.37 4.43
C LYS A 23 16.47 -8.05 3.18
N TYR A 24 15.77 -7.86 2.07
CA TYR A 24 16.10 -8.54 0.81
C TYR A 24 16.97 -7.70 -0.13
N SER A 25 17.34 -6.48 0.31
CA SER A 25 18.16 -5.54 -0.50
C SER A 25 17.57 -5.30 -1.89
N VAL A 26 16.25 -5.11 -1.96
CA VAL A 26 15.51 -4.86 -3.21
C VAL A 26 14.86 -3.47 -3.20
N PRO A 27 14.64 -2.86 -4.37
CA PRO A 27 13.96 -1.58 -4.48
C PRO A 27 12.52 -1.64 -3.98
N LEU A 28 12.06 -0.52 -3.42
CA LEU A 28 10.70 -0.30 -2.91
C LEU A 28 9.96 0.71 -3.77
N LEU A 29 8.74 0.37 -4.18
CA LEU A 29 7.82 1.29 -4.80
C LEU A 29 6.56 1.46 -3.94
N ASP A 30 6.28 2.71 -3.54
CA ASP A 30 4.98 3.12 -3.00
C ASP A 30 4.10 3.59 -4.17
N LEU A 31 3.00 2.89 -4.43
CA LEU A 31 2.07 3.24 -5.51
C LEU A 31 1.41 4.61 -5.32
N ASP A 32 1.37 5.14 -4.11
CA ASP A 32 0.89 6.50 -3.88
C ASP A 32 1.87 7.55 -4.46
N GLU A 33 3.18 7.24 -4.58
CA GLU A 33 4.14 8.11 -5.26
C GLU A 33 3.90 8.21 -6.77
N ILE A 34 3.42 7.14 -7.38
CA ILE A 34 3.00 7.14 -8.79
C ILE A 34 1.64 7.79 -8.96
N LYS A 35 0.69 7.47 -8.09
CA LYS A 35 -0.70 7.92 -8.19
C LYS A 35 -0.83 9.43 -8.12
N TRP A 36 -0.06 10.10 -7.27
CA TRP A 36 -0.21 11.52 -6.97
C TRP A 36 0.89 12.35 -7.62
N ALA A 37 0.52 13.45 -8.27
CA ALA A 37 1.47 14.36 -8.91
C ALA A 37 2.31 15.15 -7.90
N SER A 38 1.78 15.36 -6.67
CA SER A 38 2.50 16.01 -5.58
C SER A 38 2.49 15.13 -4.34
N LYS A 39 3.66 14.91 -3.75
CA LYS A 39 3.82 14.19 -2.48
C LYS A 39 3.23 14.97 -1.29
N ASP A 40 3.10 16.29 -1.42
CA ASP A 40 2.70 17.16 -0.31
C ASP A 40 1.19 17.22 -0.11
N SER A 41 0.40 17.13 -1.17
CA SER A 41 -1.04 17.34 -1.10
C SER A 41 -1.90 16.08 -1.26
N TYR A 42 -1.45 15.08 -2.01
CA TYR A 42 -2.27 13.93 -2.42
C TYR A 42 -3.65 14.33 -2.97
N THR A 43 -3.71 15.46 -3.69
CA THR A 43 -4.96 16.02 -4.21
C THR A 43 -5.07 15.92 -5.72
N VAL A 44 -3.93 15.96 -6.41
CA VAL A 44 -3.89 15.93 -7.87
C VAL A 44 -3.44 14.55 -8.33
N ASN A 45 -4.36 13.80 -8.93
CA ASN A 45 -4.03 12.53 -9.58
C ASN A 45 -3.20 12.79 -10.83
N ARG A 46 -2.13 12.01 -11.03
CA ARG A 46 -1.44 11.99 -12.31
C ARG A 46 -2.35 11.49 -13.44
N PRO A 47 -2.17 11.95 -14.66
CA PRO A 47 -2.80 11.39 -15.84
C PRO A 47 -2.54 9.86 -15.93
N PRO A 48 -3.48 9.08 -16.47
CA PRO A 48 -3.33 7.63 -16.59
C PRO A 48 -2.04 7.21 -17.32
N GLU A 49 -1.70 7.89 -18.41
CA GLU A 49 -0.52 7.61 -19.24
C GLU A 49 0.79 7.80 -18.46
N GLU A 50 0.88 8.86 -17.67
CA GLU A 50 2.06 9.12 -16.84
C GLU A 50 2.20 8.06 -15.73
N LYS A 51 1.08 7.63 -15.11
CA LYS A 51 1.11 6.53 -14.13
C LYS A 51 1.62 5.23 -14.74
N ILE A 52 1.15 4.91 -15.93
CA ILE A 52 1.56 3.70 -16.67
C ILE A 52 3.05 3.77 -16.99
N SER A 53 3.52 4.92 -17.49
CA SER A 53 4.93 5.11 -17.84
C SER A 53 5.85 4.95 -16.64
N LEU A 54 5.58 5.66 -15.54
CA LEU A 54 6.37 5.59 -14.30
C LEU A 54 6.36 4.20 -13.67
N PHE A 55 5.20 3.52 -13.71
CA PHE A 55 5.11 2.16 -13.20
C PHE A 55 5.93 1.19 -14.04
N ARG A 56 5.82 1.25 -15.36
CA ARG A 56 6.61 0.42 -16.27
C ARG A 56 8.10 0.66 -16.13
N GLU A 57 8.52 1.92 -16.07
CA GLU A 57 9.92 2.27 -15.86
C GLU A 57 10.49 1.59 -14.62
N PHE A 58 9.76 1.63 -13.49
CA PHE A 58 10.19 0.91 -12.29
C PHE A 58 10.18 -0.61 -12.49
N PHE A 59 9.10 -1.14 -13.05
CA PHE A 59 8.85 -2.57 -13.18
C PHE A 59 9.85 -3.26 -14.10
N ASP A 60 10.14 -2.64 -15.26
CA ASP A 60 11.03 -3.17 -16.28
C ASP A 60 12.51 -3.07 -15.88
N ASN A 61 12.87 -2.10 -15.04
CA ASN A 61 14.23 -1.90 -14.58
C ASN A 61 14.61 -2.72 -13.33
N ASN A 62 13.65 -3.46 -12.74
CA ASN A 62 13.90 -4.18 -11.48
C ASN A 62 13.38 -5.61 -11.55
N GLU A 63 14.28 -6.59 -11.58
CA GLU A 63 13.95 -8.03 -11.53
C GLU A 63 13.39 -8.48 -10.17
N SER A 64 13.75 -7.76 -9.12
CA SER A 64 13.30 -8.00 -7.74
C SER A 64 12.79 -6.70 -7.13
N TRP A 65 11.70 -6.75 -6.36
CA TRP A 65 11.10 -5.55 -5.82
C TRP A 65 10.13 -5.82 -4.67
N VAL A 66 9.87 -4.78 -3.89
CA VAL A 66 8.70 -4.68 -3.01
C VAL A 66 7.82 -3.56 -3.52
N ILE A 67 6.58 -3.86 -3.88
CA ILE A 67 5.57 -2.88 -4.30
C ILE A 67 4.46 -2.83 -3.26
N GLU A 68 4.17 -1.64 -2.71
CA GLU A 68 3.11 -1.45 -1.73
C GLU A 68 2.07 -0.42 -2.15
N GLY A 69 0.85 -0.58 -1.68
CA GLY A 69 -0.24 0.39 -1.89
C GLY A 69 -1.62 -0.23 -1.83
N ALA A 70 -2.64 0.62 -1.62
CA ALA A 70 -4.04 0.22 -1.64
C ALA A 70 -4.60 0.10 -3.07
N SER A 71 -3.84 0.53 -4.08
CA SER A 71 -4.27 0.55 -5.48
C SER A 71 -4.19 -0.85 -6.09
N ALA A 72 -5.27 -1.26 -6.75
CA ALA A 72 -5.36 -2.46 -7.58
C ALA A 72 -6.20 -2.09 -8.81
N ASN A 73 -5.55 -1.52 -9.80
CA ASN A 73 -6.14 -1.04 -11.04
C ASN A 73 -5.42 -1.70 -12.23
N SER A 74 -6.00 -1.60 -13.41
CA SER A 74 -5.44 -2.20 -14.62
C SER A 74 -3.97 -1.84 -14.88
N TRP A 75 -3.55 -0.62 -14.56
CA TRP A 75 -2.18 -0.17 -14.79
C TRP A 75 -1.12 -0.81 -13.86
N ASN A 76 -1.52 -1.32 -12.71
CA ASN A 76 -0.60 -1.95 -11.73
C ASN A 76 -0.96 -3.40 -11.39
N TRP A 77 -1.97 -3.97 -12.05
CA TRP A 77 -2.42 -5.33 -11.78
C TRP A 77 -1.34 -6.38 -12.06
N VAL A 78 -0.50 -6.14 -13.05
CA VAL A 78 0.64 -7.01 -13.36
C VAL A 78 1.55 -7.26 -12.14
N SER A 79 1.61 -6.32 -11.17
CA SER A 79 2.36 -6.52 -9.94
C SER A 79 1.78 -7.61 -9.02
N PHE A 80 0.51 -7.96 -9.17
CA PHE A 80 -0.07 -9.12 -8.48
C PHE A 80 0.25 -10.42 -9.22
N GLN A 81 0.23 -10.39 -10.55
CA GLN A 81 0.48 -11.56 -11.40
C GLN A 81 1.94 -12.02 -11.37
N GLU A 82 2.86 -11.07 -11.27
CA GLU A 82 4.30 -11.31 -11.30
C GLU A 82 4.94 -11.46 -9.91
N ALA A 83 4.16 -11.25 -8.83
CA ALA A 83 4.67 -11.37 -7.47
C ALA A 83 4.93 -12.84 -7.10
N ASP A 84 6.10 -13.12 -6.52
CA ASP A 84 6.37 -14.39 -5.85
C ASP A 84 5.51 -14.52 -4.57
N TYR A 85 5.21 -13.38 -3.94
CA TYR A 85 4.41 -13.30 -2.70
C TYR A 85 3.46 -12.12 -2.74
N VAL A 86 2.16 -12.39 -2.59
CA VAL A 86 1.14 -11.36 -2.39
C VAL A 86 0.67 -11.36 -0.95
N VAL A 87 0.84 -10.23 -0.27
CA VAL A 87 0.48 -10.02 1.13
C VAL A 87 -0.70 -9.06 1.23
N VAL A 88 -1.79 -9.54 1.78
CA VAL A 88 -2.99 -8.74 2.10
C VAL A 88 -2.97 -8.38 3.58
N LEU A 89 -2.69 -7.11 3.92
CA LEU A 89 -2.74 -6.64 5.31
C LEU A 89 -4.16 -6.22 5.69
N LYS A 90 -4.82 -7.05 6.50
CA LYS A 90 -6.18 -6.82 7.01
C LYS A 90 -6.18 -6.75 8.53
N GLN A 91 -5.78 -5.62 9.08
CA GLN A 91 -5.78 -5.41 10.54
C GLN A 91 -7.16 -4.99 11.06
N PRO A 92 -7.48 -5.20 12.36
CA PRO A 92 -8.69 -4.64 12.96
C PRO A 92 -8.79 -3.13 12.77
N LEU A 93 -9.97 -2.61 12.40
CA LEU A 93 -10.17 -1.19 12.08
C LEU A 93 -9.71 -0.25 13.21
N TRP A 94 -9.92 -0.63 14.48
CA TRP A 94 -9.47 0.19 15.61
C TRP A 94 -7.94 0.38 15.64
N ARG A 95 -7.16 -0.62 15.19
CA ARG A 95 -5.70 -0.48 15.05
C ARG A 95 -5.34 0.44 13.89
N GLU A 96 -6.02 0.31 12.76
CA GLU A 96 -5.82 1.20 11.61
C GLU A 96 -6.13 2.66 11.99
N TYR A 97 -7.27 2.89 12.66
CA TYR A 97 -7.67 4.21 13.15
C TYR A 97 -6.70 4.80 14.17
N SER A 98 -6.25 4.01 15.15
CA SER A 98 -5.29 4.47 16.15
C SER A 98 -3.95 4.86 15.52
N ARG A 99 -3.49 4.15 14.50
CA ARG A 99 -2.26 4.48 13.76
C ARG A 99 -2.41 5.75 12.92
N VAL A 100 -3.53 5.91 12.23
CA VAL A 100 -3.83 7.14 11.49
C VAL A 100 -3.83 8.33 12.45
N LEU A 101 -4.52 8.22 13.59
CA LEU A 101 -4.59 9.29 14.59
C LEU A 101 -3.20 9.61 15.17
N LYS A 102 -2.44 8.59 15.58
CA LYS A 102 -1.07 8.78 16.12
C LYS A 102 -0.15 9.45 15.10
N ARG A 103 -0.22 9.06 13.83
CA ARG A 103 0.55 9.68 12.75
C ARG A 103 0.16 11.15 12.57
N SER A 104 -1.13 11.45 12.53
CA SER A 104 -1.64 12.82 12.38
C SER A 104 -1.23 13.70 13.57
N LEU A 105 -1.25 13.16 14.78
CA LEU A 105 -0.78 13.88 15.96
C LEU A 105 0.72 14.17 15.89
N LYS A 106 1.55 13.18 15.53
CA LYS A 106 2.99 13.38 15.34
C LYS A 106 3.31 14.43 14.28
N ARG A 107 2.55 14.48 13.17
CA ARG A 107 2.67 15.50 12.14
C ARG A 107 2.31 16.90 12.65
N ARG A 108 1.25 17.01 13.46
CA ARG A 108 0.87 18.28 14.10
C ARG A 108 1.93 18.81 15.07
N LEU A 109 2.64 17.90 15.75
CA LEU A 109 3.72 18.23 16.65
C LEU A 109 5.07 18.44 15.97
N GLY A 110 5.12 18.36 14.62
CA GLY A 110 6.38 18.50 13.85
C GLY A 110 7.38 17.36 14.04
N LEU A 111 6.94 16.22 14.60
CA LEU A 111 7.82 15.10 14.92
C LEU A 111 8.08 14.18 13.73
N VAL A 112 7.27 14.26 12.69
CA VAL A 112 7.39 13.50 11.46
C VAL A 112 6.76 14.29 10.33
N ASP A 113 7.41 14.33 9.16
CA ASP A 113 6.88 14.82 7.89
C ASP A 113 6.11 16.17 8.00
N GLU A 114 6.40 17.13 7.17
CA GLU A 114 5.85 18.51 7.20
C GLU A 114 4.36 18.61 6.85
N ARG A 115 3.73 17.51 6.49
CA ARG A 115 2.32 17.46 6.07
C ARG A 115 1.37 17.67 7.23
N LYS A 116 0.82 18.87 7.35
CA LYS A 116 -0.26 19.16 8.31
C LYS A 116 -1.58 18.49 7.86
N GLU A 117 -2.05 17.54 8.64
CA GLU A 117 -3.37 16.94 8.45
C GLU A 117 -4.41 17.68 9.31
N ASN A 118 -5.49 18.15 8.68
CA ASN A 118 -6.64 18.70 9.40
C ASN A 118 -7.61 17.57 9.81
N ILE A 119 -8.56 17.88 10.70
CA ILE A 119 -9.53 16.90 11.23
C ILE A 119 -10.38 16.30 10.11
N SER A 120 -10.79 17.10 9.14
CA SER A 120 -11.55 16.64 7.98
C SER A 120 -10.82 15.54 7.20
N ARG A 121 -9.50 15.67 7.03
CA ARG A 121 -8.67 14.66 6.36
C ARG A 121 -8.57 13.37 7.17
N ILE A 122 -8.47 13.45 8.50
CA ILE A 122 -8.47 12.28 9.39
C ILE A 122 -9.78 11.52 9.26
N LEU A 123 -10.91 12.22 9.30
CA LEU A 123 -12.24 11.62 9.10
C LEU A 123 -12.39 11.01 7.71
N GLY A 124 -11.83 11.65 6.68
CA GLY A 124 -11.76 11.11 5.33
C GLY A 124 -10.98 9.80 5.27
N LEU A 125 -9.83 9.72 5.95
CA LEU A 125 -9.02 8.50 6.03
C LEU A 125 -9.75 7.37 6.77
N TYR A 126 -10.53 7.67 7.81
CA TYR A 126 -11.33 6.65 8.50
C TYR A 126 -12.45 6.09 7.63
N ARG A 127 -13.18 6.98 6.91
CA ARG A 127 -14.17 6.55 5.92
C ARG A 127 -13.56 5.69 4.84
N TRP A 128 -12.43 6.13 4.28
CA TRP A 128 -11.68 5.39 3.28
C TRP A 128 -11.19 4.03 3.80
N ALA A 129 -10.67 3.94 5.01
CA ALA A 129 -10.23 2.66 5.60
C ALA A 129 -11.40 1.67 5.72
N LYS A 130 -12.58 2.15 6.16
CA LYS A 130 -13.80 1.33 6.25
C LYS A 130 -14.30 0.88 4.88
N GLU A 131 -14.36 1.80 3.91
CA GLU A 131 -14.78 1.52 2.53
C GLU A 131 -13.82 0.55 1.86
N PHE A 132 -12.51 0.80 1.95
CA PHE A 132 -11.51 -0.10 1.42
C PHE A 132 -11.67 -1.52 1.96
N ARG A 133 -11.83 -1.67 3.27
CA ARG A 133 -11.96 -2.96 3.92
C ARG A 133 -13.23 -3.72 3.51
N ASN A 134 -14.35 -3.01 3.39
CA ASN A 134 -15.67 -3.64 3.21
C ASN A 134 -16.06 -3.82 1.74
N MET A 135 -15.48 -3.04 0.84
CA MET A 135 -15.81 -3.05 -0.59
C MET A 135 -14.60 -3.37 -1.46
N ARG A 136 -13.56 -2.53 -1.42
CA ARG A 136 -12.44 -2.65 -2.35
C ARG A 136 -11.56 -3.88 -2.09
N LEU A 137 -11.28 -4.21 -0.86
CA LEU A 137 -10.43 -5.35 -0.53
C LEU A 137 -11.09 -6.71 -0.90
N PRO A 138 -12.39 -6.94 -0.63
CA PRO A 138 -13.09 -8.12 -1.14
C PRO A 138 -13.10 -8.22 -2.67
N GLU A 139 -13.25 -7.11 -3.40
CA GLU A 139 -13.17 -7.08 -4.86
C GLU A 139 -11.77 -7.51 -5.35
N ILE A 140 -10.72 -6.96 -4.75
CA ILE A 140 -9.32 -7.31 -5.09
C ILE A 140 -9.07 -8.81 -4.83
N ILE A 141 -9.56 -9.33 -3.72
CA ILE A 141 -9.43 -10.75 -3.37
C ILE A 141 -10.17 -11.61 -4.38
N ALA A 142 -11.41 -11.27 -4.71
CA ALA A 142 -12.20 -12.01 -5.69
C ALA A 142 -11.54 -12.02 -7.10
N ASP A 143 -10.90 -10.91 -7.49
CA ASP A 143 -10.19 -10.85 -8.76
C ASP A 143 -8.88 -11.65 -8.76
N MET A 144 -8.18 -11.72 -7.62
CA MET A 144 -7.03 -12.62 -7.45
C MET A 144 -7.46 -14.08 -7.51
N ASP A 145 -8.54 -14.46 -6.81
CA ASP A 145 -9.09 -15.82 -6.83
C ASP A 145 -9.48 -16.26 -8.24
N LYS A 146 -10.15 -15.38 -9.02
CA LYS A 146 -10.52 -15.66 -10.42
C LYS A 146 -9.31 -15.91 -11.33
N GLN A 147 -8.17 -15.29 -11.02
CA GLN A 147 -6.96 -15.41 -11.82
C GLN A 147 -5.97 -16.44 -11.26
N GLY A 148 -6.32 -17.14 -10.19
CA GLY A 148 -5.46 -18.15 -9.57
C GLY A 148 -4.20 -17.56 -8.95
N ILE A 149 -4.25 -16.29 -8.49
CA ILE A 149 -3.13 -15.62 -7.85
C ILE A 149 -3.11 -16.02 -6.37
N ASP A 150 -2.03 -16.64 -5.93
CA ASP A 150 -1.83 -16.98 -4.53
C ASP A 150 -1.57 -15.73 -3.68
N TYR A 151 -2.24 -15.64 -2.53
CA TYR A 151 -2.05 -14.53 -1.59
C TYR A 151 -2.19 -15.01 -0.15
N LYS A 152 -1.63 -14.24 0.78
CA LYS A 152 -1.76 -14.48 2.22
C LYS A 152 -2.42 -13.29 2.91
N VAL A 153 -3.53 -13.55 3.62
CA VAL A 153 -4.17 -12.54 4.47
C VAL A 153 -3.50 -12.55 5.84
N CYS A 154 -2.90 -11.42 6.22
CA CYS A 154 -2.18 -11.23 7.47
C CYS A 154 -2.84 -10.15 8.33
N SER A 155 -3.02 -10.43 9.62
CA SER A 155 -3.59 -9.51 10.60
C SER A 155 -2.52 -8.64 11.28
N SER A 156 -1.26 -8.94 11.06
CA SER A 156 -0.12 -8.20 11.60
C SER A 156 1.11 -8.31 10.68
N SER A 157 2.08 -7.43 10.88
CA SER A 157 3.37 -7.59 10.21
C SER A 157 4.15 -8.80 10.72
N LYS A 158 3.86 -9.30 11.93
CA LYS A 158 4.49 -10.51 12.47
C LYS A 158 4.09 -11.74 11.66
N ASP A 159 2.80 -11.88 11.35
CA ASP A 159 2.27 -13.00 10.56
C ASP A 159 2.95 -13.08 9.18
N VAL A 160 3.37 -11.94 8.64
CA VAL A 160 4.05 -11.90 7.32
C VAL A 160 5.44 -12.56 7.39
N TRP A 161 6.18 -12.33 8.49
CA TRP A 161 7.51 -12.91 8.66
C TRP A 161 7.51 -14.43 8.81
N GLU A 162 6.39 -15.00 9.20
CA GLU A 162 6.21 -16.47 9.30
C GLU A 162 5.94 -17.13 7.94
N HIS A 163 5.65 -16.33 6.91
CA HIS A 163 5.29 -16.80 5.57
C HIS A 163 6.28 -16.43 4.47
N LEU A 164 7.25 -15.58 4.78
CA LEU A 164 8.31 -15.20 3.85
C LEU A 164 9.61 -15.90 4.24
N PRO A 165 10.43 -16.30 3.26
CA PRO A 165 11.72 -16.96 3.51
C PRO A 165 12.72 -16.08 4.24
#